data_49a9d2494d4b69e740c43ec0f08f77ee
#
_entry.id   49a9d2494d4b69e740c43ec0f08f77ee
#
_cell.length_a   1.000
_cell.length_b   1.000
_cell.length_c   1.000
_cell.angle_alpha   90.00
_cell.angle_beta   90.00
_cell.angle_gamma   90.00
#
_symmetry.space_group_name_H-M   'P 1'
#
loop_
_entity.id
_entity.type
_entity.pdbx_description
1 polymer ?
#
loop_
_entity_poly.entity_id
_entity_poly.type
_entity_poly.pdbx_seq_one_letter_code
_entity_poly.pdbx_strand_id
1 'polypeptide(L)'
;FRGGFFTPPWEGSMRTAAMVRYPGTVPEGVVTEQMLSAHDWYQTFAAFAGASDKVPTDRPMDGVDASEFLQGTSEETGRESLLFFGPDGGLMSSKWRQVKVVLRHCEGIADPIVQPKFPMFFDLGSDPGERYNLFQFKLDMGWMFGVAFSSIAQFEKTVAQYPNIEPGEEFDGYPASASTQKG
;
A
#
# COMPACT_ATOMS: atom_id res chain seq x y z
N PHE A 1 5.13 -16.95 -5.56
CA PHE A 1 5.09 -16.04 -4.41
C PHE A 1 4.98 -16.83 -3.12
N ARG A 2 5.53 -16.30 -2.03
CA ARG A 2 5.36 -16.88 -0.70
C ARG A 2 3.96 -16.61 -0.18
N GLY A 3 3.45 -17.52 0.69
CA GLY A 3 2.13 -17.40 1.27
C GLY A 3 1.00 -17.78 0.32
N GLY A 4 -0.22 -17.66 0.81
CA GLY A 4 -1.46 -17.95 0.12
C GLY A 4 -2.63 -17.35 0.86
N PHE A 5 -3.78 -18.02 0.84
CA PHE A 5 -4.99 -17.53 1.47
C PHE A 5 -4.80 -17.28 2.98
N PHE A 6 -5.12 -16.08 3.44
CA PHE A 6 -5.00 -15.63 4.83
C PHE A 6 -3.61 -15.79 5.49
N THR A 7 -2.52 -15.61 4.72
CA THR A 7 -1.16 -15.61 5.28
C THR A 7 -0.45 -14.26 5.06
N PRO A 8 -0.99 -13.14 5.60
CA PRO A 8 -0.35 -11.85 5.44
C PRO A 8 1.03 -11.83 6.13
N PRO A 9 1.96 -11.00 5.67
CA PRO A 9 1.85 -10.03 4.57
C PRO A 9 2.50 -10.51 3.26
N TRP A 10 2.63 -11.83 3.07
CA TRP A 10 3.34 -12.40 1.94
C TRP A 10 2.70 -12.03 0.59
N GLU A 11 3.51 -11.87 -0.46
CA GLU A 11 3.03 -11.47 -1.80
C GLU A 11 1.97 -12.45 -2.36
N GLY A 12 2.06 -13.74 -2.04
CA GLY A 12 1.05 -14.73 -2.46
C GLY A 12 -0.31 -14.57 -1.76
N SER A 13 -0.35 -13.86 -0.63
CA SER A 13 -1.60 -13.52 0.07
C SER A 13 -2.16 -12.16 -0.36
N MET A 14 -1.28 -11.21 -0.69
CA MET A 14 -1.65 -9.80 -0.87
C MET A 14 -1.72 -9.37 -2.33
N ARG A 15 -0.94 -10.02 -3.21
CA ARG A 15 -0.88 -9.67 -4.62
C ARG A 15 -1.97 -10.39 -5.42
N THR A 16 -2.64 -9.66 -6.30
CA THR A 16 -3.60 -10.23 -7.25
C THR A 16 -3.36 -9.64 -8.64
N ALA A 17 -3.81 -10.34 -9.67
CA ALA A 17 -3.81 -9.81 -11.03
C ALA A 17 -4.91 -8.77 -11.19
N ALA A 18 -4.59 -7.69 -11.92
CA ALA A 18 -5.57 -6.70 -12.36
C ALA A 18 -5.56 -6.60 -13.88
N MET A 19 -6.73 -6.39 -14.46
CA MET A 19 -6.89 -6.18 -15.90
C MET A 19 -7.79 -4.99 -16.13
N VAL A 20 -7.37 -4.09 -17.03
CA VAL A 20 -8.14 -2.89 -17.39
C VAL A 20 -8.44 -2.93 -18.88
N ARG A 21 -9.70 -2.66 -19.23
CA ARG A 21 -10.13 -2.50 -20.61
C ARG A 21 -10.98 -1.24 -20.73
N TYR A 22 -10.42 -0.21 -21.37
CA TYR A 22 -11.13 1.04 -21.66
C TYR A 22 -10.73 1.52 -23.08
N PRO A 23 -11.41 1.00 -24.13
CA PRO A 23 -11.05 1.30 -25.51
C PRO A 23 -11.04 2.79 -25.81
N GLY A 24 -10.02 3.23 -26.54
CA GLY A 24 -9.83 4.64 -26.90
C GLY A 24 -9.16 5.49 -25.80
N THR A 25 -9.02 4.97 -24.59
CA THR A 25 -8.41 5.69 -23.45
C THR A 25 -7.19 4.95 -22.89
N VAL A 26 -7.32 3.66 -22.66
CA VAL A 26 -6.23 2.80 -22.17
C VAL A 26 -5.65 2.02 -23.35
N PRO A 27 -4.31 2.08 -23.57
CA PRO A 27 -3.66 1.31 -24.62
C PRO A 27 -3.84 -0.20 -24.43
N GLU A 28 -3.99 -0.91 -25.52
CA GLU A 28 -4.13 -2.37 -25.51
C GLU A 28 -2.75 -3.07 -25.51
N GLY A 29 -2.69 -4.28 -24.94
CA GLY A 29 -1.51 -5.14 -24.97
C GLY A 29 -0.39 -4.72 -24.00
N VAL A 30 -0.59 -3.72 -23.16
CA VAL A 30 0.39 -3.29 -22.16
C VAL A 30 0.36 -4.22 -20.95
N VAL A 31 1.54 -4.70 -20.56
CA VAL A 31 1.74 -5.48 -19.32
C VAL A 31 2.73 -4.73 -18.46
N THR A 32 2.42 -4.58 -17.18
CA THR A 32 3.26 -3.84 -16.22
C THR A 32 3.30 -4.53 -14.87
N GLU A 33 4.37 -4.32 -14.13
CA GLU A 33 4.54 -4.73 -12.74
C GLU A 33 4.52 -3.54 -11.76
N GLN A 34 4.12 -2.36 -12.26
CA GLN A 34 3.96 -1.18 -11.41
C GLN A 34 2.91 -1.42 -10.34
N MET A 35 3.17 -0.87 -9.15
CA MET A 35 2.30 -1.06 -8.00
C MET A 35 1.00 -0.28 -8.15
N LEU A 36 -0.12 -0.99 -8.05
CA LEU A 36 -1.46 -0.45 -7.91
C LEU A 36 -2.14 -1.11 -6.72
N SER A 37 -2.98 -0.37 -6.02
CA SER A 37 -3.80 -0.88 -4.93
C SER A 37 -5.28 -0.80 -5.28
N ALA A 38 -6.11 -1.61 -4.63
CA ALA A 38 -7.56 -1.51 -4.73
C ALA A 38 -8.08 -0.11 -4.36
N HIS A 39 -7.39 0.60 -3.47
CA HIS A 39 -7.72 1.97 -3.05
C HIS A 39 -7.58 2.99 -4.20
N ASP A 40 -6.75 2.73 -5.20
CA ASP A 40 -6.44 3.67 -6.29
C ASP A 40 -7.59 3.80 -7.30
N TRP A 41 -8.44 2.78 -7.39
CA TRP A 41 -9.52 2.75 -8.37
C TRP A 41 -10.54 3.86 -8.17
N TYR A 42 -10.81 4.26 -6.93
CA TYR A 42 -11.78 5.33 -6.68
C TYR A 42 -11.36 6.66 -7.31
N GLN A 43 -10.14 7.10 -7.07
CA GLN A 43 -9.62 8.36 -7.62
C GLN A 43 -9.39 8.25 -9.13
N THR A 44 -8.87 7.11 -9.59
CA THR A 44 -8.63 6.84 -11.01
C THR A 44 -9.94 6.85 -11.81
N PHE A 45 -11.01 6.26 -11.29
CA PHE A 45 -12.32 6.30 -11.96
C PHE A 45 -12.95 7.67 -11.90
N ALA A 46 -12.76 8.44 -10.81
CA ALA A 46 -13.19 9.82 -10.75
C ALA A 46 -12.49 10.67 -11.83
N ALA A 47 -11.20 10.47 -12.05
CA ALA A 47 -10.45 11.13 -13.11
C ALA A 47 -10.96 10.76 -14.50
N PHE A 48 -11.17 9.47 -14.78
CA PHE A 48 -11.74 9.02 -16.06
C PHE A 48 -13.15 9.57 -16.32
N ALA A 49 -13.92 9.81 -15.26
CA ALA A 49 -15.26 10.39 -15.35
C ALA A 49 -15.25 11.93 -15.43
N GLY A 50 -14.09 12.58 -15.38
CA GLY A 50 -13.99 14.04 -15.31
C GLY A 50 -14.56 14.64 -14.01
N ALA A 51 -14.51 13.86 -12.91
CA ALA A 51 -15.12 14.16 -11.63
C ALA A 51 -14.10 14.20 -10.47
N SER A 52 -12.83 14.48 -10.76
CA SER A 52 -11.76 14.58 -9.73
C SER A 52 -12.07 15.65 -8.69
N ASP A 53 -12.82 16.70 -9.06
CA ASP A 53 -13.29 17.76 -8.17
C ASP A 53 -14.35 17.27 -7.15
N LYS A 54 -14.92 16.09 -7.35
CA LYS A 54 -15.89 15.46 -6.45
C LYS A 54 -15.25 14.52 -5.43
N VAL A 55 -13.96 14.22 -5.59
CA VAL A 55 -13.25 13.42 -4.60
C VAL A 55 -13.17 14.20 -3.29
N PRO A 56 -13.58 13.61 -2.14
CA PRO A 56 -13.56 14.29 -0.85
C PRO A 56 -12.16 14.80 -0.49
N THR A 57 -12.09 16.02 0.04
CA THR A 57 -10.85 16.65 0.52
C THR A 57 -10.88 16.91 2.03
N ASP A 58 -11.99 16.59 2.69
CA ASP A 58 -12.23 16.76 4.11
C ASP A 58 -11.72 15.58 4.97
N ARG A 59 -11.16 14.57 4.32
CA ARG A 59 -10.66 13.33 4.94
C ARG A 59 -9.44 12.81 4.19
N PRO A 60 -8.58 11.98 4.83
CA PRO A 60 -7.47 11.35 4.13
C PRO A 60 -8.00 10.35 3.09
N MET A 61 -7.34 10.30 1.94
CA MET A 61 -7.61 9.34 0.88
C MET A 61 -6.35 8.49 0.68
N ASP A 62 -6.47 7.18 0.92
CA ASP A 62 -5.34 6.24 0.79
C ASP A 62 -5.04 5.90 -0.68
N GLY A 63 -5.99 6.14 -1.57
CA GLY A 63 -5.82 5.94 -3.01
C GLY A 63 -4.98 7.03 -3.66
N VAL A 64 -4.40 6.72 -4.81
CA VAL A 64 -3.79 7.68 -5.74
C VAL A 64 -4.51 7.62 -7.08
N ASP A 65 -4.49 8.72 -7.81
CA ASP A 65 -4.98 8.74 -9.19
C ASP A 65 -3.90 8.18 -10.13
N ALA A 66 -4.16 7.02 -10.71
CA ALA A 66 -3.28 6.36 -11.67
C ALA A 66 -3.78 6.50 -13.12
N SER A 67 -4.68 7.45 -13.39
CA SER A 67 -5.29 7.60 -14.72
C SER A 67 -4.28 7.91 -15.81
N GLU A 68 -3.31 8.79 -15.56
CA GLU A 68 -2.25 9.13 -16.51
C GLU A 68 -1.36 7.92 -16.84
N PHE A 69 -1.03 7.12 -15.81
CA PHE A 69 -0.30 5.87 -16.01
C PHE A 69 -1.08 4.89 -16.88
N LEU A 70 -2.35 4.67 -16.58
CA LEU A 70 -3.22 3.77 -17.35
C LEU A 70 -3.45 4.25 -18.80
N GLN A 71 -3.43 5.55 -19.04
CA GLN A 71 -3.48 6.16 -20.38
C GLN A 71 -2.15 6.06 -21.14
N GLY A 72 -1.06 5.71 -20.46
CA GLY A 72 0.29 5.66 -21.05
C GLY A 72 0.95 7.04 -21.18
N THR A 73 0.47 8.06 -20.48
CA THR A 73 1.04 9.41 -20.44
C THR A 73 2.01 9.62 -19.27
N SER A 74 2.03 8.71 -18.30
CA SER A 74 2.99 8.62 -17.21
C SER A 74 3.65 7.24 -17.18
N GLU A 75 4.91 7.16 -16.76
CA GLU A 75 5.63 5.91 -16.53
C GLU A 75 5.39 5.33 -15.12
N GLU A 76 4.88 6.13 -14.20
CA GLU A 76 4.66 5.74 -12.80
C GLU A 76 3.19 5.89 -12.43
N THR A 77 2.70 4.99 -11.56
CA THR A 77 1.32 5.02 -11.06
C THR A 77 1.07 6.13 -10.04
N GLY A 78 2.13 6.76 -9.53
CA GLY A 78 2.07 7.68 -8.39
C GLY A 78 2.06 6.97 -7.03
N ARG A 79 1.89 5.65 -6.98
CA ARG A 79 1.94 4.89 -5.73
C ARG A 79 3.35 4.41 -5.44
N GLU A 80 3.95 4.99 -4.41
CA GLU A 80 5.30 4.59 -4.00
C GLU A 80 5.30 3.56 -2.86
N SER A 81 4.28 3.55 -2.01
CA SER A 81 4.25 2.67 -0.83
C SER A 81 2.88 2.06 -0.55
N LEU A 82 2.89 0.93 0.15
CA LEU A 82 1.73 0.26 0.73
C LEU A 82 2.05 -0.24 2.14
N LEU A 83 1.09 -0.12 3.03
CA LEU A 83 1.11 -0.75 4.34
C LEU A 83 0.13 -1.92 4.34
N PHE A 84 0.53 -3.02 4.95
CA PHE A 84 -0.28 -4.23 5.07
C PHE A 84 -0.61 -4.50 6.52
N PHE A 85 -1.88 -4.73 6.79
CA PHE A 85 -2.41 -4.97 8.12
C PHE A 85 -2.88 -6.41 8.26
N GLY A 86 -2.81 -6.92 9.47
CA GLY A 86 -3.31 -8.25 9.81
C GLY A 86 -4.79 -8.26 10.14
N PRO A 87 -5.36 -9.45 10.35
CA PRO A 87 -6.76 -9.60 10.75
C PRO A 87 -7.08 -8.98 12.11
N ASP A 88 -6.06 -8.72 12.92
CA ASP A 88 -6.15 -8.02 14.20
C ASP A 88 -6.03 -6.49 14.09
N GLY A 89 -6.00 -5.95 12.86
CA GLY A 89 -5.78 -4.53 12.59
C GLY A 89 -4.35 -4.06 12.82
N GLY A 90 -3.44 -4.92 13.25
CA GLY A 90 -2.04 -4.56 13.50
C GLY A 90 -1.21 -4.51 12.23
N LEU A 91 -0.26 -3.57 12.17
CA LEU A 91 0.65 -3.42 11.03
C LEU A 91 1.54 -4.67 10.90
N MET A 92 1.56 -5.25 9.70
CA MET A 92 2.33 -6.44 9.36
C MET A 92 3.57 -6.13 8.55
N SER A 93 3.46 -5.26 7.56
CA SER A 93 4.58 -4.88 6.71
C SER A 93 4.40 -3.53 6.04
N SER A 94 5.52 -2.96 5.60
CA SER A 94 5.60 -1.82 4.69
C SER A 94 6.28 -2.25 3.40
N LYS A 95 5.73 -1.86 2.27
CA LYS A 95 6.31 -2.04 0.95
C LYS A 95 6.54 -0.67 0.32
N TRP A 96 7.75 -0.43 -0.14
CA TRP A 96 8.12 0.74 -0.93
C TRP A 96 8.75 0.26 -2.24
N ARG A 97 8.05 0.55 -3.35
CA ARG A 97 8.44 0.04 -4.68
C ARG A 97 8.70 -1.48 -4.64
N GLN A 98 9.92 -1.94 -4.83
CA GLN A 98 10.29 -3.35 -4.78
C GLN A 98 10.85 -3.78 -3.42
N VAL A 99 11.02 -2.86 -2.48
CA VAL A 99 11.51 -3.17 -1.13
C VAL A 99 10.35 -3.45 -0.20
N LYS A 100 10.42 -4.56 0.52
CA LYS A 100 9.42 -4.94 1.52
C LYS A 100 10.07 -5.20 2.87
N VAL A 101 9.50 -4.60 3.90
CA VAL A 101 9.90 -4.81 5.28
C VAL A 101 8.76 -5.48 6.03
N VAL A 102 9.04 -6.66 6.59
CA VAL A 102 8.06 -7.46 7.32
C VAL A 102 8.34 -7.33 8.82
N LEU A 103 7.37 -6.80 9.54
CA LEU A 103 7.39 -6.60 10.99
C LEU A 103 6.74 -7.77 11.73
N ARG A 104 5.66 -8.31 11.14
CA ARG A 104 4.89 -9.43 11.65
C ARG A 104 4.45 -10.29 10.47
N HIS A 105 4.29 -11.57 10.65
CA HIS A 105 3.85 -12.47 9.58
C HIS A 105 3.05 -13.67 10.12
N CYS A 106 2.32 -14.32 9.22
CA CYS A 106 1.64 -15.57 9.44
C CYS A 106 2.04 -16.53 8.32
N GLU A 107 2.41 -17.77 8.65
CA GLU A 107 2.83 -18.77 7.64
C GLU A 107 1.67 -19.62 7.14
N GLY A 108 0.69 -19.89 7.99
CA GLY A 108 -0.49 -20.66 7.65
C GLY A 108 -1.75 -20.07 8.25
N ILE A 109 -2.90 -20.38 7.66
CA ILE A 109 -4.21 -19.81 8.08
C ILE A 109 -4.55 -20.09 9.57
N ALA A 110 -4.04 -21.19 10.13
CA ALA A 110 -4.25 -21.57 11.52
C ALA A 110 -3.06 -21.22 12.42
N ASP A 111 -1.99 -20.66 11.85
CA ASP A 111 -0.79 -20.33 12.59
C ASP A 111 -0.94 -18.99 13.31
N PRO A 112 -0.27 -18.82 14.45
CA PRO A 112 -0.26 -17.53 15.13
C PRO A 112 0.51 -16.47 14.31
N ILE A 113 0.15 -15.22 14.53
CA ILE A 113 0.95 -14.10 14.02
C ILE A 113 2.26 -14.05 14.80
N VAL A 114 3.37 -14.12 14.09
CA VAL A 114 4.73 -14.09 14.64
C VAL A 114 5.32 -12.69 14.45
N GLN A 115 5.91 -12.16 15.51
CA GLN A 115 6.73 -10.96 15.45
C GLN A 115 8.20 -11.37 15.59
N PRO A 116 9.00 -11.30 14.51
CA PRO A 116 10.42 -11.61 14.58
C PRO A 116 11.16 -10.59 15.45
N LYS A 117 12.27 -11.00 16.06
CA LYS A 117 13.11 -10.12 16.89
C LYS A 117 13.62 -8.88 16.13
N PHE A 118 13.90 -9.07 14.86
CA PHE A 118 14.28 -8.01 13.92
C PHE A 118 13.38 -8.10 12.69
N PRO A 119 13.00 -6.97 12.08
CA PRO A 119 12.27 -6.97 10.82
C PRO A 119 12.97 -7.77 9.73
N MET A 120 12.19 -8.42 8.89
CA MET A 120 12.73 -9.08 7.70
C MET A 120 12.66 -8.14 6.50
N PHE A 121 13.66 -8.19 5.62
CA PHE A 121 13.79 -7.34 4.46
C PHE A 121 13.89 -8.16 3.19
N PHE A 122 13.12 -7.79 2.19
CA PHE A 122 13.09 -8.46 0.89
C PHE A 122 13.19 -7.43 -0.23
N ASP A 123 13.95 -7.78 -1.27
CA ASP A 123 13.93 -7.11 -2.57
C ASP A 123 13.10 -7.95 -3.52
N LEU A 124 11.86 -7.54 -3.75
CA LEU A 124 10.90 -8.28 -4.56
C LEU A 124 11.26 -8.30 -6.06
N GLY A 125 12.11 -7.38 -6.50
CA GLY A 125 12.61 -7.38 -7.87
C GLY A 125 13.53 -8.58 -8.15
N SER A 126 14.41 -8.91 -7.20
CA SER A 126 15.33 -10.03 -7.31
C SER A 126 14.81 -11.30 -6.63
N ASP A 127 13.94 -11.18 -5.64
CA ASP A 127 13.36 -12.28 -4.85
C ASP A 127 11.83 -12.12 -4.70
N PRO A 128 11.06 -12.28 -5.78
CA PRO A 128 9.60 -12.18 -5.70
C PRO A 128 8.96 -13.28 -4.85
N GLY A 129 9.72 -14.31 -4.49
CA GLY A 129 9.31 -15.41 -3.63
C GLY A 129 9.55 -15.18 -2.14
N GLU A 130 10.14 -14.04 -1.75
CA GLU A 130 10.42 -13.67 -0.36
C GLU A 130 11.16 -14.78 0.42
N ARG A 131 12.19 -15.38 -0.23
CA ARG A 131 12.94 -16.51 0.29
C ARG A 131 14.18 -16.10 1.09
N TYR A 132 14.76 -14.95 0.75
CA TYR A 132 16.05 -14.51 1.26
C TYR A 132 15.89 -13.21 2.06
N ASN A 133 15.85 -13.35 3.38
CA ASN A 133 15.83 -12.19 4.27
C ASN A 133 17.18 -11.47 4.21
N LEU A 134 17.24 -10.32 3.55
CA LEU A 134 18.46 -9.55 3.31
C LEU A 134 19.13 -9.07 4.61
N PHE A 135 18.39 -8.87 5.69
CA PHE A 135 18.95 -8.50 6.97
C PHE A 135 19.95 -9.52 7.52
N GLN A 136 19.77 -10.79 7.16
CA GLN A 136 20.69 -11.87 7.59
C GLN A 136 21.99 -11.91 6.79
N PHE A 137 22.01 -11.33 5.58
CA PHE A 137 23.10 -11.51 4.64
C PHE A 137 23.82 -10.22 4.26
N LYS A 138 23.18 -9.05 4.47
CA LYS A 138 23.72 -7.75 4.04
C LYS A 138 23.40 -6.67 5.07
N LEU A 139 24.39 -6.35 5.90
CA LEU A 139 24.25 -5.28 6.90
C LEU A 139 24.30 -3.86 6.31
N ASP A 140 24.72 -3.70 5.06
CA ASP A 140 24.79 -2.43 4.34
C ASP A 140 23.44 -1.94 3.80
N MET A 141 22.38 -2.72 4.02
CA MET A 141 21.01 -2.39 3.58
C MET A 141 20.27 -1.46 4.54
N GLY A 142 21.00 -0.74 5.40
CA GLY A 142 20.40 0.17 6.40
C GLY A 142 19.49 1.27 5.85
N TRP A 143 19.68 1.66 4.57
CA TRP A 143 18.80 2.62 3.90
C TRP A 143 17.35 2.14 3.77
N MET A 144 17.11 0.82 3.71
CA MET A 144 15.76 0.23 3.63
C MET A 144 14.93 0.56 4.88
N PHE A 145 15.59 0.68 6.05
CA PHE A 145 14.90 1.12 7.28
C PHE A 145 14.32 2.51 7.11
N GLY A 146 15.10 3.45 6.57
CA GLY A 146 14.66 4.83 6.38
C GLY A 146 13.39 4.91 5.54
N VAL A 147 13.35 4.19 4.42
CA VAL A 147 12.19 4.19 3.50
C VAL A 147 10.97 3.53 4.14
N ALA A 148 11.14 2.35 4.75
CA ALA A 148 10.03 1.62 5.37
C ALA A 148 9.44 2.39 6.56
N PHE A 149 10.28 2.93 7.44
CA PHE A 149 9.80 3.67 8.62
C PHE A 149 9.26 5.05 8.27
N SER A 150 9.69 5.68 7.16
CA SER A 150 9.08 6.93 6.70
C SER A 150 7.62 6.74 6.29
N SER A 151 7.30 5.66 5.57
CA SER A 151 5.91 5.34 5.19
C SER A 151 5.04 5.05 6.43
N ILE A 152 5.59 4.33 7.41
CA ILE A 152 4.90 4.05 8.67
C ILE A 152 4.65 5.35 9.45
N ALA A 153 5.68 6.18 9.60
CA ALA A 153 5.57 7.46 10.32
C ALA A 153 4.58 8.43 9.63
N GLN A 154 4.51 8.41 8.31
CA GLN A 154 3.52 9.18 7.57
C GLN A 154 2.09 8.69 7.87
N PHE A 155 1.88 7.39 7.86
CA PHE A 155 0.60 6.80 8.23
C PHE A 155 0.20 7.13 9.67
N GLU A 156 1.11 6.99 10.64
CA GLU A 156 0.86 7.33 12.05
C GLU A 156 0.44 8.79 12.23
N LYS A 157 1.07 9.72 11.49
CA LYS A 157 0.65 11.13 11.48
C LYS A 157 -0.77 11.30 10.95
N THR A 158 -1.12 10.57 9.90
CA THR A 158 -2.47 10.62 9.34
C THR A 158 -3.50 10.07 10.34
N VAL A 159 -3.21 8.95 11.01
CA VAL A 159 -4.09 8.38 12.06
C VAL A 159 -4.20 9.33 13.26
N ALA A 160 -3.13 10.00 13.66
CA ALA A 160 -3.18 10.98 14.75
C ALA A 160 -4.06 12.19 14.40
N GLN A 161 -4.08 12.60 13.13
CA GLN A 161 -4.90 13.71 12.65
C GLN A 161 -6.36 13.28 12.39
N TYR A 162 -6.56 12.04 11.94
CA TYR A 162 -7.84 11.45 11.57
C TYR A 162 -7.98 10.09 12.29
N PRO A 163 -8.29 10.09 13.58
CA PRO A 163 -8.35 8.86 14.37
C PRO A 163 -9.42 7.91 13.85
N ASN A 164 -9.19 6.63 14.02
CA ASN A 164 -10.17 5.60 13.71
C ASN A 164 -11.43 5.79 14.58
N ILE A 165 -12.56 5.50 13.97
CA ILE A 165 -13.87 5.52 14.64
C ILE A 165 -14.09 4.12 15.21
N GLU A 166 -14.42 4.03 16.49
CA GLU A 166 -14.70 2.76 17.12
C GLU A 166 -15.99 2.14 16.55
N PRO A 167 -16.05 0.82 16.42
CA PRO A 167 -17.27 0.16 15.91
C PRO A 167 -18.51 0.51 16.73
N GLY A 168 -19.51 1.09 16.07
CA GLY A 168 -20.79 1.47 16.69
C GLY A 168 -20.86 2.92 17.19
N GLU A 169 -19.77 3.68 17.07
CA GLU A 169 -19.81 5.13 17.30
C GLU A 169 -20.41 5.89 16.10
N GLU A 170 -21.20 6.92 16.39
CA GLU A 170 -21.66 7.86 15.36
C GLU A 170 -20.52 8.75 14.91
N PHE A 171 -20.41 8.97 13.60
CA PHE A 171 -19.40 9.82 13.01
C PHE A 171 -19.98 11.10 12.43
N ASP A 172 -19.77 12.21 13.12
CA ASP A 172 -20.24 13.54 12.71
C ASP A 172 -19.30 14.29 11.76
N GLY A 173 -18.21 13.63 11.32
CA GLY A 173 -17.15 14.22 10.49
C GLY A 173 -15.92 14.62 11.28
N TYR A 174 -14.81 14.84 10.56
CA TYR A 174 -13.59 15.37 11.18
C TYR A 174 -13.67 16.87 11.37
N PRO A 175 -13.09 17.43 12.47
CA PRO A 175 -13.10 18.86 12.72
C PRO A 175 -12.51 19.67 11.56
N ALA A 176 -13.15 20.78 11.19
CA ALA A 176 -12.76 21.65 10.08
C ALA A 176 -11.31 22.22 10.20
N SER A 177 -10.70 22.18 11.37
CA SER A 177 -9.33 22.62 11.61
C SER A 177 -8.25 21.73 10.97
N ALA A 178 -8.60 20.54 10.52
CA ALA A 178 -7.67 19.63 9.85
C ALA A 178 -7.43 20.01 8.38
N SER A 179 -8.29 20.82 7.76
CA SER A 179 -8.22 21.16 6.32
C SER A 179 -7.45 22.44 6.01
N THR A 180 -6.91 23.19 6.99
CA THR A 180 -6.41 24.56 6.79
C THR A 180 -4.89 24.73 6.96
N GLN A 181 -4.10 23.67 6.77
CA GLN A 181 -2.64 23.85 6.62
C GLN A 181 -2.20 23.51 5.19
N LYS A 182 -2.60 24.37 4.23
CA LYS A 182 -1.86 24.59 2.99
C LYS A 182 -1.16 25.93 3.14
N GLY A 183 0.12 25.91 3.44
CA GLY A 183 1.07 26.97 3.31
C GLY A 183 2.28 26.44 2.56
#